data_b4c3dfc919c02c7fd1b00c84d71a04bd
#
_entry.id   b4c3dfc919c02c7fd1b00c84d71a04bd
#
_cell.length_a   1.000
_cell.length_b   1.000
_cell.length_c   1.000
_cell.angle_alpha   90.00
_cell.angle_beta   90.00
_cell.angle_gamma   90.00
#
_symmetry.space_group_name_H-M   'P 1'
#
loop_
_entity.id
_entity.type
_entity.pdbx_description
1 polymer ?
#
loop_
_entity_poly.entity_id
_entity_poly.type
_entity_poly.pdbx_seq_one_letter_code
_entity_poly.pdbx_strand_id
1 'polypeptide(L)'
;MPANDGAHRFSDRLSKSGLDGADAQRVYRYMLLARAISEKSWLLTRQGRVLFSMPCDGQEAADVASAYSLDTANDFIVPYARSLGAMLVKGMTTQEVMLNMFGKAADPNSGGRQMPMHWGYKQLGIISMGSSVGTTLPRASGVALASKLKGQNAVTMVYFGEGSASEGDFHEGLAFAGVHRLPVVFFCNNNGWATSVPVNLQSAEPQIAKRAEGYGFPGITVDGLDPLAVYQAVRETVARARSG
;
A
#
# COMPACT_ATOMS: atom_id res chain seq x y z
N MET A 1 20.86 27.69 18.88
CA MET A 1 21.42 26.98 17.73
C MET A 1 21.24 25.48 17.90
N PRO A 2 20.28 24.84 17.20
CA PRO A 2 20.44 23.45 16.77
C PRO A 2 19.80 23.14 15.39
N ALA A 3 19.71 24.11 14.48
CA ALA A 3 19.09 23.88 13.17
C ALA A 3 19.94 23.03 12.20
N ASN A 4 21.25 22.90 12.45
CA ASN A 4 22.15 22.22 11.51
C ASN A 4 22.25 20.70 11.73
N ASP A 5 21.98 20.21 12.93
CA ASP A 5 22.09 18.78 13.25
C ASP A 5 20.98 17.94 12.59
N GLY A 6 19.77 18.48 12.51
CA GLY A 6 18.64 17.80 11.85
C GLY A 6 18.82 17.67 10.33
N ALA A 7 19.35 18.69 9.68
CA ALA A 7 19.60 18.66 8.24
C ALA A 7 20.71 17.67 7.87
N HIS A 8 21.78 17.61 8.66
CA HIS A 8 22.85 16.62 8.46
C HIS A 8 22.34 15.17 8.66
N ARG A 9 21.56 14.92 9.70
CA ARG A 9 20.98 13.59 9.96
C ARG A 9 20.02 13.17 8.84
N PHE A 10 19.23 14.10 8.31
CA PHE A 10 18.33 13.81 7.18
C PHE A 10 19.14 13.48 5.92
N SER A 11 20.15 14.29 5.59
CA SER A 11 21.02 14.06 4.43
C SER A 11 21.73 12.70 4.48
N ASP A 12 22.25 12.33 5.65
CA ASP A 12 22.90 11.03 5.86
C ASP A 12 21.94 9.86 5.70
N ARG A 13 20.73 9.99 6.23
CA ARG A 13 19.69 8.97 6.09
C ARG A 13 19.22 8.83 4.64
N LEU A 14 19.04 9.96 3.96
CA LEU A 14 18.67 9.99 2.55
C LEU A 14 19.71 9.27 1.69
N SER A 15 20.99 9.60 1.88
CA SER A 15 22.11 8.95 1.19
C SER A 15 22.15 7.43 1.45
N LYS A 16 21.97 7.00 2.70
CA LYS A 16 21.91 5.58 3.07
C LYS A 16 20.72 4.84 2.44
N SER A 17 19.60 5.52 2.24
CA SER A 17 18.44 4.93 1.56
C SER A 17 18.66 4.73 0.06
N GLY A 18 19.68 5.38 -0.54
CA GLY A 18 19.93 5.38 -1.98
C GLY A 18 19.02 6.31 -2.75
N LEU A 19 18.26 7.17 -2.07
CA LEU A 19 17.48 8.25 -2.65
C LEU A 19 18.28 9.53 -2.73
N ASP A 20 18.00 10.36 -3.71
CA ASP A 20 18.55 11.71 -3.83
C ASP A 20 17.54 12.79 -3.36
N GLY A 21 17.95 14.06 -3.42
CA GLY A 21 17.10 15.19 -3.04
C GLY A 21 15.85 15.34 -3.92
N ALA A 22 15.95 14.96 -5.20
CA ALA A 22 14.81 15.01 -6.11
C ALA A 22 13.81 13.89 -5.80
N ASP A 23 14.29 12.71 -5.41
CA ASP A 23 13.46 11.62 -4.90
C ASP A 23 12.70 12.03 -3.64
N ALA A 24 13.40 12.61 -2.67
CA ALA A 24 12.80 13.09 -1.43
C ALA A 24 11.68 14.13 -1.71
N GLN A 25 11.92 15.06 -2.64
CA GLN A 25 10.90 16.03 -3.05
C GLN A 25 9.71 15.35 -3.73
N ARG A 26 9.92 14.34 -4.58
CA ARG A 26 8.84 13.58 -5.23
C ARG A 26 7.99 12.82 -4.20
N VAL A 27 8.64 12.11 -3.28
CA VAL A 27 7.95 11.40 -2.19
C VAL A 27 7.12 12.37 -1.37
N TYR A 28 7.70 13.49 -0.92
CA TYR A 28 7.00 14.51 -0.15
C TYR A 28 5.81 15.12 -0.93
N ARG A 29 5.99 15.39 -2.22
CA ARG A 29 4.92 15.88 -3.08
C ARG A 29 3.75 14.90 -3.19
N TYR A 30 4.01 13.59 -3.33
CA TYR A 30 2.96 12.59 -3.34
C TYR A 30 2.23 12.50 -2.01
N MET A 31 2.95 12.61 -0.89
CA MET A 31 2.34 12.64 0.45
C MET A 31 1.39 13.83 0.61
N LEU A 32 1.84 15.03 0.22
CA LEU A 32 1.00 16.25 0.25
C LEU A 32 -0.21 16.12 -0.66
N LEU A 33 -0.04 15.56 -1.86
CA LEU A 33 -1.13 15.36 -2.82
C LEU A 33 -2.15 14.36 -2.28
N ALA A 34 -1.71 13.24 -1.70
CA ALA A 34 -2.59 12.26 -1.08
C ALA A 34 -3.41 12.88 0.06
N ARG A 35 -2.78 13.68 0.94
CA ARG A 35 -3.44 14.42 2.01
C ARG A 35 -4.50 15.39 1.44
N ALA A 36 -4.12 16.20 0.49
CA ALA A 36 -5.04 17.20 -0.10
C ALA A 36 -6.26 16.53 -0.78
N ILE A 37 -6.06 15.41 -1.45
CA ILE A 37 -7.15 14.63 -2.05
C ILE A 37 -8.04 14.01 -0.97
N SER A 38 -7.44 13.43 0.09
CA SER A 38 -8.18 12.83 1.20
C SER A 38 -9.09 13.85 1.89
N GLU A 39 -8.55 14.99 2.29
CA GLU A 39 -9.29 16.09 2.91
C GLU A 39 -10.42 16.62 1.99
N LYS A 40 -10.12 16.77 0.70
CA LYS A 40 -11.12 17.21 -0.28
C LYS A 40 -12.23 16.19 -0.46
N SER A 41 -11.89 14.92 -0.51
CA SER A 41 -12.84 13.81 -0.66
C SER A 41 -13.77 13.73 0.56
N TRP A 42 -13.22 13.87 1.76
CA TRP A 42 -13.99 13.94 3.00
C TRP A 42 -14.98 15.11 3.01
N LEU A 43 -14.52 16.32 2.61
CA LEU A 43 -15.38 17.48 2.50
C LEU A 43 -16.52 17.27 1.50
N LEU A 44 -16.23 16.70 0.33
CA LEU A 44 -17.23 16.41 -0.71
C LEU A 44 -18.26 15.36 -0.24
N THR A 45 -17.84 14.37 0.54
CA THR A 45 -18.75 13.39 1.14
C THR A 45 -19.68 14.05 2.15
N ARG A 46 -19.15 14.91 3.02
CA ARG A 46 -19.99 15.67 3.98
C ARG A 46 -20.98 16.64 3.31
N GLN A 47 -20.67 17.09 2.11
CA GLN A 47 -21.58 17.92 1.28
C GLN A 47 -22.59 17.08 0.49
N GLY A 48 -22.58 15.75 0.60
CA GLY A 48 -23.44 14.85 -0.17
C GLY A 48 -23.12 14.80 -1.68
N ARG A 49 -21.95 15.31 -2.10
CA ARG A 49 -21.54 15.36 -3.50
C ARG A 49 -20.83 14.07 -3.95
N VAL A 50 -20.26 13.35 -3.02
CA VAL A 50 -19.65 12.03 -3.18
C VAL A 50 -20.30 11.10 -2.17
N LEU A 51 -20.67 9.91 -2.59
CA LEU A 51 -21.43 8.97 -1.76
C LEU A 51 -20.60 8.39 -0.61
N PHE A 52 -19.29 8.20 -0.83
CA PHE A 52 -18.42 7.54 0.11
C PHE A 52 -16.99 8.04 -0.05
N SER A 53 -16.27 8.17 1.06
CA SER A 53 -14.81 8.34 1.08
C SER A 53 -14.23 7.64 2.30
N MET A 54 -13.02 7.11 2.14
CA MET A 54 -12.26 6.50 3.22
C MET A 54 -10.97 7.30 3.41
N PRO A 55 -10.89 8.15 4.44
CA PRO A 55 -9.70 8.97 4.67
C PRO A 55 -8.44 8.12 4.82
N CYS A 56 -7.36 8.58 4.19
CA CYS A 56 -6.02 7.98 4.31
C CYS A 56 -5.06 8.82 5.15
N ASP A 57 -5.59 9.79 5.87
CA ASP A 57 -4.84 10.73 6.68
C ASP A 57 -3.96 10.01 7.71
N GLY A 58 -2.68 10.35 7.75
CA GLY A 58 -1.68 9.72 8.61
C GLY A 58 -1.03 8.46 8.02
N GLN A 59 -1.46 7.97 6.86
CA GLN A 59 -0.87 6.79 6.19
C GLN A 59 -0.06 7.17 4.94
N GLU A 60 0.04 8.44 4.61
CA GLU A 60 0.65 8.92 3.38
C GLU A 60 2.12 8.49 3.25
N ALA A 61 2.88 8.58 4.34
CA ALA A 61 4.29 8.21 4.34
C ALA A 61 4.47 6.71 4.05
N ALA A 62 3.68 5.87 4.72
CA ALA A 62 3.71 4.42 4.54
C ALA A 62 3.33 4.02 3.10
N ASP A 63 2.20 4.53 2.59
CA ASP A 63 1.69 4.19 1.26
C ASP A 63 2.60 4.69 0.13
N VAL A 64 3.05 5.95 0.22
CA VAL A 64 3.88 6.55 -0.82
C VAL A 64 5.26 5.92 -0.85
N ALA A 65 5.93 5.80 0.31
CA ALA A 65 7.29 5.29 0.36
C ALA A 65 7.37 3.80 -0.01
N SER A 66 6.38 3.00 0.39
CA SER A 66 6.33 1.59 0.00
C SER A 66 6.12 1.42 -1.51
N ALA A 67 5.19 2.17 -2.11
CA ALA A 67 4.97 2.11 -3.55
C ALA A 67 6.16 2.66 -4.35
N TYR A 68 6.85 3.68 -3.81
CA TYR A 68 8.04 4.28 -4.45
C TYR A 68 9.23 3.31 -4.52
N SER A 69 9.23 2.25 -3.73
CA SER A 69 10.25 1.19 -3.78
C SER A 69 10.01 0.14 -4.87
N LEU A 70 8.86 0.16 -5.53
CA LEU A 70 8.51 -0.77 -6.62
C LEU A 70 9.02 -0.29 -7.96
N ASP A 71 9.25 -1.23 -8.87
CA ASP A 71 9.31 -0.94 -10.31
C ASP A 71 7.88 -0.66 -10.81
N THR A 72 7.56 0.63 -10.96
CA THR A 72 6.20 1.06 -11.32
C THR A 72 5.72 0.55 -12.68
N ALA A 73 6.63 0.15 -13.57
CA ALA A 73 6.30 -0.38 -14.88
C ALA A 73 5.98 -1.88 -14.87
N ASN A 74 6.66 -2.64 -14.00
CA ASN A 74 6.60 -4.11 -14.04
C ASN A 74 5.93 -4.74 -12.83
N ASP A 75 6.03 -4.12 -11.65
CA ASP A 75 5.45 -4.67 -10.43
C ASP A 75 3.95 -4.39 -10.31
N PHE A 76 3.24 -5.30 -9.67
CA PHE A 76 1.80 -5.19 -9.44
C PHE A 76 1.48 -4.68 -8.05
N ILE A 77 0.37 -3.95 -7.93
CA ILE A 77 -0.22 -3.57 -6.66
C ILE A 77 -1.62 -4.20 -6.56
N VAL A 78 -1.88 -4.86 -5.42
CA VAL A 78 -3.22 -5.24 -4.98
C VAL A 78 -3.60 -4.30 -3.85
N PRO A 79 -4.41 -3.27 -4.11
CA PRO A 79 -4.67 -2.21 -3.14
C PRO A 79 -5.78 -2.57 -2.15
N TYR A 80 -5.93 -1.74 -1.13
CA TYR A 80 -7.16 -1.59 -0.38
C TYR A 80 -7.62 -0.12 -0.42
N ALA A 81 -8.79 0.19 0.13
CA ALA A 81 -9.42 1.50 -0.08
C ALA A 81 -8.54 2.69 0.31
N ARG A 82 -7.76 2.60 1.40
CA ARG A 82 -6.88 3.67 1.88
C ARG A 82 -5.55 3.82 1.15
N SER A 83 -5.23 2.94 0.18
CA SER A 83 -3.96 2.98 -0.56
C SER A 83 -3.84 4.13 -1.58
N LEU A 84 -4.45 5.28 -1.32
CA LEU A 84 -4.44 6.42 -2.24
C LEU A 84 -3.02 6.87 -2.61
N GLY A 85 -2.13 6.96 -1.62
CA GLY A 85 -0.74 7.34 -1.85
C GLY A 85 -0.03 6.42 -2.85
N ALA A 86 -0.25 5.11 -2.70
CA ALA A 86 0.31 4.11 -3.62
C ALA A 86 -0.28 4.21 -5.03
N MET A 87 -1.57 4.54 -5.17
CA MET A 87 -2.20 4.75 -6.48
C MET A 87 -1.58 5.93 -7.23
N LEU A 88 -1.31 7.04 -6.53
CA LEU A 88 -0.65 8.22 -7.11
C LEU A 88 0.77 7.90 -7.58
N VAL A 89 1.54 7.16 -6.78
CA VAL A 89 2.90 6.73 -7.15
C VAL A 89 2.87 5.81 -8.39
N LYS A 90 1.87 4.93 -8.50
CA LYS A 90 1.68 4.07 -9.68
C LYS A 90 1.28 4.84 -10.94
N GLY A 91 0.99 6.12 -10.82
CA GLY A 91 0.72 7.01 -11.95
C GLY A 91 -0.75 7.42 -12.13
N MET A 92 -1.66 7.09 -11.21
CA MET A 92 -3.01 7.65 -11.23
C MET A 92 -2.96 9.16 -11.08
N THR A 93 -3.62 9.86 -11.96
CA THR A 93 -3.75 11.31 -11.89
C THR A 93 -4.85 11.73 -10.91
N THR A 94 -4.75 12.95 -10.40
CA THR A 94 -5.82 13.54 -9.55
C THR A 94 -7.18 13.53 -10.26
N GLN A 95 -7.19 13.74 -11.57
CA GLN A 95 -8.42 13.70 -12.35
C GLN A 95 -9.05 12.31 -12.33
N GLU A 96 -8.27 11.26 -12.54
CA GLU A 96 -8.74 9.86 -12.53
C GLU A 96 -9.24 9.44 -11.16
N VAL A 97 -8.55 9.87 -10.08
CA VAL A 97 -9.03 9.69 -8.70
C VAL A 97 -10.39 10.36 -8.51
N MET A 98 -10.56 11.61 -8.97
CA MET A 98 -11.84 12.30 -8.85
C MET A 98 -12.94 11.67 -9.74
N LEU A 99 -12.62 11.17 -10.93
CA LEU A 99 -13.56 10.42 -11.76
C LEU A 99 -14.09 9.17 -11.02
N ASN A 100 -13.21 8.45 -10.33
CA ASN A 100 -13.60 7.33 -9.47
C ASN A 100 -14.48 7.78 -8.31
N MET A 101 -14.07 8.85 -7.59
CA MET A 101 -14.82 9.37 -6.45
C MET A 101 -16.24 9.83 -6.82
N PHE A 102 -16.43 10.39 -8.00
CA PHE A 102 -17.73 10.86 -8.49
C PHE A 102 -18.50 9.79 -9.31
N GLY A 103 -18.00 8.57 -9.42
CA GLY A 103 -18.65 7.48 -10.14
C GLY A 103 -18.90 7.79 -11.61
N LYS A 104 -17.91 8.42 -12.28
CA LYS A 104 -18.06 8.83 -13.69
C LYS A 104 -17.77 7.69 -14.66
N ALA A 105 -18.45 7.68 -15.82
CA ALA A 105 -18.22 6.69 -16.86
C ALA A 105 -16.78 6.68 -17.38
N ALA A 106 -16.07 7.80 -17.31
CA ALA A 106 -14.66 7.93 -17.67
C ALA A 106 -13.68 7.46 -16.58
N ASP A 107 -14.17 6.93 -15.44
CA ASP A 107 -13.34 6.34 -14.39
C ASP A 107 -12.58 5.12 -14.94
N PRO A 108 -11.21 5.15 -14.95
CA PRO A 108 -10.43 4.04 -15.49
C PRO A 108 -10.48 2.77 -14.64
N ASN A 109 -10.92 2.86 -13.37
CA ASN A 109 -11.01 1.72 -12.47
C ASN A 109 -12.19 0.81 -12.80
N SER A 110 -13.37 1.38 -12.98
CA SER A 110 -14.59 0.59 -13.15
C SER A 110 -15.64 1.22 -14.06
N GLY A 111 -15.38 2.41 -14.63
CA GLY A 111 -16.41 3.18 -15.34
C GLY A 111 -17.57 3.59 -14.43
N GLY A 112 -17.27 3.89 -13.17
CA GLY A 112 -18.25 4.31 -12.17
C GLY A 112 -19.13 3.17 -11.60
N ARG A 113 -18.79 1.89 -11.84
CA ARG A 113 -19.59 0.74 -11.40
C ARG A 113 -19.25 0.24 -10.00
N GLN A 114 -18.06 0.55 -9.48
CA GLN A 114 -17.67 0.24 -8.11
C GLN A 114 -17.85 1.46 -7.20
N MET A 115 -17.86 1.22 -5.90
CA MET A 115 -17.83 2.28 -4.90
C MET A 115 -16.57 3.14 -5.05
N PRO A 116 -16.60 4.42 -4.65
CA PRO A 116 -15.41 5.24 -4.58
C PRO A 116 -14.28 4.56 -3.80
N MET A 117 -13.04 4.85 -4.19
CA MET A 117 -11.82 4.29 -3.61
C MET A 117 -11.71 2.75 -3.72
N HIS A 118 -12.45 2.14 -4.65
CA HIS A 118 -12.26 0.76 -5.08
C HIS A 118 -11.42 0.78 -6.36
N TRP A 119 -10.13 0.58 -6.17
CA TRP A 119 -9.12 0.73 -7.21
C TRP A 119 -9.00 -0.51 -8.08
N GLY A 120 -8.63 -0.30 -9.34
CA GLY A 120 -8.33 -1.34 -10.29
C GLY A 120 -8.04 -0.72 -11.66
N TYR A 121 -6.75 -0.65 -12.06
CA TYR A 121 -6.33 0.02 -13.29
C TYR A 121 -5.27 -0.83 -13.99
N LYS A 122 -5.73 -1.63 -14.96
CA LYS A 122 -4.90 -2.63 -15.65
C LYS A 122 -3.62 -2.03 -16.26
N GLN A 123 -3.72 -0.87 -16.89
CA GLN A 123 -2.59 -0.22 -17.58
C GLN A 123 -1.47 0.19 -16.60
N LEU A 124 -1.82 0.42 -15.35
CA LEU A 124 -0.87 0.77 -14.29
C LEU A 124 -0.47 -0.44 -13.43
N GLY A 125 -0.88 -1.66 -13.78
CA GLY A 125 -0.61 -2.84 -12.95
C GLY A 125 -1.32 -2.82 -11.59
N ILE A 126 -2.42 -2.06 -11.46
CA ILE A 126 -3.26 -2.02 -10.27
C ILE A 126 -4.36 -3.06 -10.42
N ILE A 127 -4.29 -4.11 -9.61
CA ILE A 127 -5.25 -5.21 -9.63
C ILE A 127 -6.54 -4.77 -8.95
N SER A 128 -7.68 -5.10 -9.56
CA SER A 128 -8.98 -4.72 -9.01
C SER A 128 -9.18 -5.28 -7.61
N MET A 129 -9.54 -4.42 -6.67
CA MET A 129 -9.91 -4.82 -5.32
C MET A 129 -11.42 -5.11 -5.22
N GLY A 130 -11.81 -5.79 -4.15
CA GLY A 130 -13.19 -5.96 -3.72
C GLY A 130 -13.42 -5.32 -2.36
N SER A 131 -14.68 -5.21 -1.92
CA SER A 131 -15.05 -4.65 -0.62
C SER A 131 -14.81 -5.62 0.55
N SER A 132 -14.82 -6.94 0.29
CA SER A 132 -14.67 -7.95 1.34
C SER A 132 -13.26 -7.89 1.93
N VAL A 133 -13.19 -7.75 3.26
CA VAL A 133 -11.92 -7.68 3.99
C VAL A 133 -11.15 -8.99 3.85
N GLY A 134 -9.85 -8.92 3.67
CA GLY A 134 -8.96 -10.10 3.56
C GLY A 134 -8.84 -10.70 2.16
N THR A 135 -9.88 -10.66 1.33
CA THR A 135 -9.94 -11.36 0.03
C THR A 135 -8.86 -10.93 -0.98
N THR A 136 -8.23 -9.79 -0.77
CA THR A 136 -7.11 -9.31 -1.60
C THR A 136 -5.82 -10.10 -1.38
N LEU A 137 -5.65 -10.73 -0.23
CA LEU A 137 -4.43 -11.43 0.15
C LEU A 137 -4.20 -12.70 -0.68
N PRO A 138 -5.14 -13.67 -0.76
CA PRO A 138 -4.97 -14.83 -1.65
C PRO A 138 -4.96 -14.43 -3.13
N ARG A 139 -5.66 -13.36 -3.51
CA ARG A 139 -5.61 -12.82 -4.87
C ARG A 139 -4.20 -12.35 -5.23
N ALA A 140 -3.51 -11.66 -4.32
CA ALA A 140 -2.13 -11.23 -4.53
C ALA A 140 -1.18 -12.43 -4.71
N SER A 141 -1.36 -13.46 -3.92
CA SER A 141 -0.61 -14.72 -4.08
C SER A 141 -0.88 -15.35 -5.45
N GLY A 142 -2.12 -15.32 -5.94
CA GLY A 142 -2.48 -15.77 -7.29
C GLY A 142 -1.81 -14.95 -8.40
N VAL A 143 -1.76 -13.63 -8.27
CA VAL A 143 -1.05 -12.73 -9.23
C VAL A 143 0.44 -13.04 -9.24
N ALA A 144 1.06 -13.17 -8.06
CA ALA A 144 2.47 -13.50 -7.92
C ALA A 144 2.79 -14.89 -8.51
N LEU A 145 1.92 -15.88 -8.30
CA LEU A 145 2.05 -17.19 -8.93
C LEU A 145 2.00 -17.09 -10.45
N ALA A 146 1.05 -16.34 -11.00
CA ALA A 146 0.94 -16.14 -12.43
C ALA A 146 2.20 -15.48 -13.02
N SER A 147 2.78 -14.49 -12.34
CA SER A 147 4.05 -13.87 -12.73
C SER A 147 5.19 -14.88 -12.71
N LYS A 148 5.30 -15.69 -11.66
CA LYS A 148 6.31 -16.74 -11.54
C LYS A 148 6.20 -17.78 -12.64
N LEU A 149 4.99 -18.28 -12.93
CA LEU A 149 4.76 -19.29 -13.99
C LEU A 149 5.07 -18.74 -15.40
N LYS A 150 4.90 -17.43 -15.60
CA LYS A 150 5.23 -16.75 -16.87
C LYS A 150 6.70 -16.35 -16.98
N GLY A 151 7.51 -16.59 -15.96
CA GLY A 151 8.91 -16.15 -15.92
C GLY A 151 9.08 -14.63 -15.88
N GLN A 152 8.07 -13.89 -15.41
CA GLN A 152 8.12 -12.44 -15.27
C GLN A 152 8.93 -12.05 -14.04
N ASN A 153 9.85 -11.11 -14.19
CA ASN A 153 10.60 -10.54 -13.08
C ASN A 153 9.78 -9.43 -12.38
N ALA A 154 8.60 -9.80 -11.86
CA ALA A 154 7.64 -8.89 -11.24
C ALA A 154 7.35 -9.30 -9.80
N VAL A 155 7.25 -8.32 -8.91
CA VAL A 155 6.78 -8.49 -7.54
C VAL A 155 5.35 -7.99 -7.43
N THR A 156 4.55 -8.67 -6.64
CA THR A 156 3.19 -8.23 -6.29
C THR A 156 3.19 -7.69 -4.87
N MET A 157 2.83 -6.43 -4.68
CA MET A 157 2.61 -5.86 -3.34
C MET A 157 1.13 -5.80 -3.04
N VAL A 158 0.72 -6.37 -1.89
CA VAL A 158 -0.66 -6.27 -1.42
C VAL A 158 -0.73 -5.40 -0.17
N TYR A 159 -1.66 -4.45 -0.19
CA TYR A 159 -1.93 -3.55 0.93
C TYR A 159 -3.16 -4.02 1.71
N PHE A 160 -3.08 -3.99 3.04
CA PHE A 160 -4.19 -4.33 3.92
C PHE A 160 -4.04 -3.66 5.29
N GLY A 161 -5.13 -3.56 6.04
CA GLY A 161 -5.11 -3.14 7.43
C GLY A 161 -4.99 -4.34 8.38
N GLU A 162 -4.57 -4.12 9.63
CA GLU A 162 -4.37 -5.18 10.63
C GLU A 162 -5.64 -5.98 10.90
N GLY A 163 -6.84 -5.40 10.74
CA GLY A 163 -8.10 -6.12 10.86
C GLY A 163 -8.23 -7.29 9.89
N SER A 164 -7.62 -7.19 8.70
CA SER A 164 -7.59 -8.30 7.73
C SER A 164 -6.81 -9.51 8.25
N ALA A 165 -5.94 -9.35 9.21
CA ALA A 165 -5.18 -10.45 9.79
C ALA A 165 -6.01 -11.36 10.70
N SER A 166 -7.28 -11.01 10.94
CA SER A 166 -8.27 -11.84 11.65
C SER A 166 -9.14 -12.69 10.71
N GLU A 167 -9.02 -12.47 9.39
CA GLU A 167 -9.77 -13.21 8.38
C GLU A 167 -9.04 -14.50 7.98
N GLY A 168 -9.81 -15.54 7.60
CA GLY A 168 -9.26 -16.81 7.10
C GLY A 168 -8.37 -16.63 5.87
N ASP A 169 -8.79 -15.76 4.96
CA ASP A 169 -8.07 -15.41 3.72
C ASP A 169 -6.64 -14.89 3.97
N PHE A 170 -6.41 -14.25 5.14
CA PHE A 170 -5.05 -13.86 5.54
C PHE A 170 -4.15 -15.10 5.66
N HIS A 171 -4.59 -16.10 6.39
CA HIS A 171 -3.83 -17.31 6.64
C HIS A 171 -3.62 -18.11 5.35
N GLU A 172 -4.66 -18.22 4.53
CA GLU A 172 -4.60 -18.94 3.25
C GLU A 172 -3.67 -18.25 2.26
N GLY A 173 -3.78 -16.94 2.11
CA GLY A 173 -2.93 -16.15 1.21
C GLY A 173 -1.44 -16.23 1.56
N LEU A 174 -1.10 -16.08 2.86
CA LEU A 174 0.27 -16.11 3.33
C LEU A 174 0.85 -17.53 3.29
N ALA A 175 0.10 -18.54 3.73
CA ALA A 175 0.53 -19.94 3.69
C ALA A 175 0.82 -20.39 2.25
N PHE A 176 -0.07 -20.10 1.32
CA PHE A 176 0.12 -20.41 -0.09
C PHE A 176 1.36 -19.71 -0.67
N ALA A 177 1.55 -18.44 -0.34
CA ALA A 177 2.72 -17.68 -0.79
C ALA A 177 4.03 -18.28 -0.27
N GLY A 178 4.06 -18.66 1.02
CA GLY A 178 5.25 -19.28 1.63
C GLY A 178 5.61 -20.63 1.03
N VAL A 179 4.62 -21.53 0.90
CA VAL A 179 4.80 -22.86 0.32
C VAL A 179 5.37 -22.77 -1.10
N HIS A 180 4.86 -21.86 -1.90
CA HIS A 180 5.26 -21.70 -3.30
C HIS A 180 6.40 -20.70 -3.52
N ARG A 181 6.93 -20.08 -2.45
CA ARG A 181 7.97 -19.04 -2.51
C ARG A 181 7.66 -18.01 -3.59
N LEU A 182 6.49 -17.35 -3.42
CA LEU A 182 5.98 -16.42 -4.42
C LEU A 182 6.60 -15.03 -4.28
N PRO A 183 6.82 -14.31 -5.38
CA PRO A 183 7.31 -12.93 -5.36
C PRO A 183 6.19 -11.97 -4.92
N VAL A 184 5.79 -12.04 -3.65
CA VAL A 184 4.75 -11.21 -3.06
C VAL A 184 5.22 -10.56 -1.77
N VAL A 185 4.83 -9.30 -1.56
CA VAL A 185 5.06 -8.52 -0.33
C VAL A 185 3.71 -8.20 0.29
N PHE A 186 3.50 -8.62 1.52
CA PHE A 186 2.30 -8.36 2.31
C PHE A 186 2.54 -7.11 3.16
N PHE A 187 2.02 -5.96 2.74
CA PHE A 187 2.21 -4.66 3.40
C PHE A 187 1.00 -4.33 4.28
N CYS A 188 1.19 -4.47 5.59
CA CYS A 188 0.15 -4.20 6.60
C CYS A 188 0.27 -2.77 7.14
N ASN A 189 -0.74 -1.94 6.90
CA ASN A 189 -0.91 -0.67 7.60
C ASN A 189 -1.59 -0.91 8.94
N ASN A 190 -0.79 -1.16 9.98
CA ASN A 190 -1.29 -1.34 11.34
C ASN A 190 -1.50 0.03 12.00
N ASN A 191 -2.71 0.55 11.89
CA ASN A 191 -3.10 1.81 12.53
C ASN A 191 -3.72 1.61 13.92
N GLY A 192 -3.77 0.36 14.41
CA GLY A 192 -4.29 -0.01 15.72
C GLY A 192 -5.80 -0.16 15.80
N TRP A 193 -6.54 0.04 14.69
CA TRP A 193 -8.00 0.04 14.68
C TRP A 193 -8.59 -0.59 13.42
N ALA A 194 -9.38 -1.63 13.60
CA ALA A 194 -10.27 -2.14 12.56
C ALA A 194 -11.67 -1.53 12.76
N THR A 195 -11.95 -0.44 12.05
CA THR A 195 -13.17 0.36 12.20
C THR A 195 -13.37 0.84 13.65
N SER A 196 -14.08 0.11 14.47
CA SER A 196 -14.39 0.44 15.88
C SER A 196 -13.71 -0.49 16.88
N VAL A 197 -12.91 -1.47 16.43
CA VAL A 197 -12.28 -2.48 17.30
C VAL A 197 -10.77 -2.23 17.35
N PRO A 198 -10.20 -1.93 18.55
CA PRO A 198 -8.76 -1.75 18.70
C PRO A 198 -8.03 -3.10 18.58
N VAL A 199 -6.77 -3.03 18.13
CA VAL A 199 -5.97 -4.23 17.80
C VAL A 199 -5.81 -5.21 18.96
N ASN A 200 -5.75 -4.74 20.19
CA ASN A 200 -5.65 -5.57 21.40
C ASN A 200 -6.92 -6.38 21.72
N LEU A 201 -8.05 -6.04 21.13
CA LEU A 201 -9.28 -6.83 21.20
C LEU A 201 -9.45 -7.76 19.98
N GLN A 202 -8.59 -7.64 18.96
CA GLN A 202 -8.61 -8.48 17.78
C GLN A 202 -7.55 -9.58 17.81
N SER A 203 -6.41 -9.32 18.45
CA SER A 203 -5.23 -10.19 18.38
C SER A 203 -4.50 -10.23 19.71
N ALA A 204 -4.19 -11.44 20.17
CA ALA A 204 -3.31 -11.65 21.31
C ALA A 204 -1.87 -11.20 21.03
N GLU A 205 -1.43 -11.28 19.76
CA GLU A 205 -0.16 -10.71 19.32
C GLU A 205 -0.46 -9.50 18.40
N PRO A 206 -0.29 -8.27 18.90
CA PRO A 206 -0.61 -7.06 18.13
C PRO A 206 0.41 -6.76 17.01
N GLN A 207 1.61 -7.36 17.09
CA GLN A 207 2.63 -7.22 16.05
C GLN A 207 2.36 -8.23 14.93
N ILE A 208 1.60 -7.82 13.91
CA ILE A 208 1.21 -8.68 12.80
C ILE A 208 2.42 -9.29 12.08
N ALA A 209 3.54 -8.56 12.01
CA ALA A 209 4.78 -9.03 11.39
C ALA A 209 5.32 -10.34 11.99
N LYS A 210 5.11 -10.60 13.29
CA LYS A 210 5.54 -11.85 13.93
C LYS A 210 4.83 -13.09 13.38
N ARG A 211 3.63 -12.95 12.83
CA ARG A 211 2.89 -14.06 12.23
C ARG A 211 3.55 -14.59 10.96
N ALA A 212 4.38 -13.77 10.29
CA ALA A 212 5.04 -14.13 9.05
C ALA A 212 5.96 -15.37 9.19
N GLU A 213 6.61 -15.53 10.34
CA GLU A 213 7.49 -16.66 10.63
C GLU A 213 6.75 -18.00 10.50
N GLY A 214 5.48 -18.07 10.89
CA GLY A 214 4.64 -19.25 10.78
C GLY A 214 4.35 -19.67 9.32
N TYR A 215 4.58 -18.77 8.36
CA TYR A 215 4.41 -19.04 6.93
C TYR A 215 5.74 -19.18 6.18
N GLY A 216 6.87 -19.16 6.89
CA GLY A 216 8.19 -19.44 6.33
C GLY A 216 8.90 -18.24 5.69
N PHE A 217 8.48 -17.00 6.00
CA PHE A 217 9.18 -15.79 5.58
C PHE A 217 9.26 -14.75 6.71
N PRO A 218 10.22 -13.81 6.68
CA PRO A 218 10.38 -12.85 7.78
C PRO A 218 9.29 -11.79 7.75
N GLY A 219 8.93 -11.35 8.95
CA GLY A 219 8.14 -10.14 9.17
C GLY A 219 9.01 -9.00 9.68
N ILE A 220 8.77 -7.80 9.18
CA ILE A 220 9.48 -6.57 9.55
C ILE A 220 8.44 -5.57 10.04
N THR A 221 8.71 -4.96 11.20
CA THR A 221 7.93 -3.83 11.72
C THR A 221 8.74 -2.55 11.54
N VAL A 222 8.13 -1.52 10.97
CA VAL A 222 8.76 -0.22 10.72
C VAL A 222 7.82 0.91 11.13
N ASP A 223 8.37 2.05 11.55
CA ASP A 223 7.57 3.24 11.79
C ASP A 223 7.00 3.76 10.46
N GLY A 224 5.68 3.63 10.29
CA GLY A 224 4.96 4.03 9.08
C GLY A 224 4.90 5.55 8.87
N LEU A 225 5.28 6.37 9.86
CA LEU A 225 5.36 7.83 9.73
C LEU A 225 6.71 8.31 9.21
N ASP A 226 7.70 7.41 9.15
CA ASP A 226 9.03 7.70 8.62
C ASP A 226 9.19 7.17 7.19
N PRO A 227 9.05 8.02 6.16
CA PRO A 227 9.07 7.58 4.78
C PRO A 227 10.42 6.97 4.34
N LEU A 228 11.54 7.41 4.93
CA LEU A 228 12.86 6.84 4.61
C LEU A 228 13.02 5.44 5.19
N ALA A 229 12.56 5.23 6.43
CA ALA A 229 12.58 3.91 7.06
C ALA A 229 11.68 2.92 6.30
N VAL A 230 10.46 3.35 5.93
CA VAL A 230 9.53 2.53 5.12
C VAL A 230 10.15 2.19 3.77
N TYR A 231 10.66 3.20 3.05
CA TYR A 231 11.27 2.96 1.74
C TYR A 231 12.41 1.94 1.81
N GLN A 232 13.32 2.10 2.78
CA GLN A 232 14.46 1.19 2.93
C GLN A 232 14.01 -0.24 3.23
N ALA A 233 13.14 -0.44 4.22
CA ALA A 233 12.65 -1.75 4.61
C ALA A 233 11.90 -2.43 3.47
N VAL A 234 11.07 -1.68 2.74
CA VAL A 234 10.29 -2.25 1.63
C VAL A 234 11.17 -2.55 0.42
N ARG A 235 12.14 -1.68 0.10
CA ARG A 235 13.11 -1.95 -0.98
C ARG A 235 13.88 -3.25 -0.77
N GLU A 236 14.35 -3.49 0.45
CA GLU A 236 15.05 -4.72 0.81
C GLU A 236 14.12 -5.94 0.70
N THR A 237 12.87 -5.78 1.17
CA THR A 237 11.85 -6.84 1.09
C THR A 237 11.46 -7.15 -0.36
N VAL A 238 11.30 -6.14 -1.21
CA VAL A 238 11.01 -6.30 -2.64
C VAL A 238 12.17 -6.99 -3.36
N ALA A 239 13.41 -6.57 -3.08
CA ALA A 239 14.60 -7.22 -3.67
C ALA A 239 14.67 -8.70 -3.31
N ARG A 240 14.39 -9.03 -2.06
CA ARG A 240 14.32 -10.42 -1.60
C ARG A 240 13.18 -11.20 -2.27
N ALA A 241 11.96 -10.64 -2.30
CA ALA A 241 10.83 -11.30 -2.94
C ALA A 241 11.07 -11.56 -4.44
N ARG A 242 11.84 -10.70 -5.09
CA ARG A 242 12.24 -10.83 -6.49
C ARG A 242 13.28 -11.93 -6.71
N SER A 243 14.12 -12.21 -5.73
CA SER A 243 15.14 -13.26 -5.83
C SER A 243 14.61 -14.67 -5.55
N GLY A 244 13.46 -14.86 -4.94
CA GLY A 244 12.79 -16.13 -4.65
C GLY A 244 12.99 -16.59 -3.21
#